data_ce3c819dd23d668c62caba8882b5479c
#
_entry.id   ce3c819dd23d668c62caba8882b5479c
#
_cell.length_a   1.000
_cell.length_b   1.000
_cell.length_c   1.000
_cell.angle_alpha   90.00
_cell.angle_beta   90.00
_cell.angle_gamma   90.00
#
_symmetry.space_group_name_H-M   'P 1'
#
loop_
_entity.id
_entity.type
_entity.pdbx_description
1 polymer ?
#
loop_
_entity_poly.entity_id
_entity_poly.type
_entity_poly.pdbx_seq_one_letter_code
_entity_poly.pdbx_strand_id
1 'polypeptide(L)'
;MNKILIKSPAKLNLYLKIISKLSNNYHELDTRFQLIDIYDDLSFLSTKSRNISVKCSDSSIKEKDNIVYKTAILMQEINNGGGIDIDIKKVIPSGAGLGGGSSDAASTIIMLNRLWEMNLSSEQMLDIGRRVGADVPFFINGKNAHAFGVGDIIKEVDSDMSNYIVIDPLIFNSTKAMFAEYSINNCYDSNNNTYQQNSFWNIFLDANKQVKNFYKENIKKYEICLSGSGSAMFIKYNCDTEKEKILKIIPTNWRFFEAKPLQYSPLLEFV
;
A
#
# COMPACT_ATOMS: atom_id res chain seq x y z
N MET A 1 -30.58 9.25 -0.32
CA MET A 1 -29.47 8.60 0.41
C MET A 1 -28.29 9.54 0.40
N ASN A 2 -27.59 9.71 1.52
CA ASN A 2 -26.46 10.63 1.59
C ASN A 2 -25.19 9.95 1.05
N LYS A 3 -24.39 10.71 0.30
CA LYS A 3 -23.06 10.28 -0.15
C LYS A 3 -22.11 10.28 1.04
N ILE A 4 -21.43 9.17 1.30
CA ILE A 4 -20.43 9.04 2.37
C ILE A 4 -19.05 9.19 1.74
N LEU A 5 -18.23 10.05 2.33
CA LEU A 5 -16.84 10.30 1.92
C LEU A 5 -15.89 9.70 2.94
N ILE A 6 -14.87 8.99 2.48
CA ILE A 6 -13.83 8.42 3.33
C ILE A 6 -12.44 8.63 2.72
N LYS A 7 -11.43 8.59 3.58
CA LYS A 7 -10.02 8.66 3.22
C LYS A 7 -9.36 7.29 3.37
N SER A 8 -8.84 6.75 2.27
CA SER A 8 -8.07 5.51 2.23
C SER A 8 -6.57 5.85 2.38
N PRO A 9 -5.92 5.53 3.51
CA PRO A 9 -4.53 5.92 3.73
C PRO A 9 -3.55 5.04 2.95
N ALA A 10 -2.39 5.60 2.61
CA ALA A 10 -1.24 4.83 2.13
C ALA A 10 -0.48 4.17 3.29
N LYS A 11 0.45 3.29 2.95
CA LYS A 11 1.45 2.73 3.88
C LYS A 11 2.86 2.84 3.31
N LEU A 12 3.84 2.77 4.20
CA LEU A 12 5.23 2.45 3.87
C LEU A 12 5.59 1.07 4.43
N ASN A 13 6.48 0.36 3.74
CA ASN A 13 7.26 -0.69 4.38
C ASN A 13 8.52 -0.02 4.92
N LEU A 14 8.62 0.18 6.23
CA LEU A 14 9.83 0.76 6.83
C LEU A 14 11.05 -0.15 6.63
N TYR A 15 10.81 -1.44 6.53
CA TYR A 15 11.72 -2.44 5.97
C TYR A 15 10.90 -3.58 5.36
N LEU A 16 11.52 -4.37 4.50
CA LEU A 16 10.96 -5.59 3.95
C LEU A 16 12.08 -6.61 3.72
N LYS A 17 12.06 -7.70 4.46
CA LYS A 17 13.00 -8.80 4.33
C LYS A 17 12.28 -10.03 3.80
N ILE A 18 12.85 -10.67 2.79
CA ILE A 18 12.41 -11.97 2.30
C ILE A 18 13.31 -13.00 2.99
N ILE A 19 12.69 -13.82 3.84
CA ILE A 19 13.41 -14.79 4.70
C ILE A 19 13.66 -16.07 3.93
N SER A 20 12.61 -16.62 3.31
CA SER A 20 12.69 -17.91 2.60
C SER A 20 11.62 -18.00 1.51
N LYS A 21 11.78 -18.99 0.61
CA LYS A 21 10.74 -19.39 -0.32
C LYS A 21 9.99 -20.59 0.25
N LEU A 22 8.67 -20.50 0.32
CA LEU A 22 7.81 -21.56 0.82
C LEU A 22 7.50 -22.60 -0.28
N SER A 23 7.08 -23.80 0.11
CA SER A 23 6.73 -24.90 -0.81
C SER A 23 5.54 -24.59 -1.74
N ASN A 24 4.69 -23.65 -1.36
CA ASN A 24 3.54 -23.16 -2.14
C ASN A 24 3.91 -22.03 -3.12
N ASN A 25 5.19 -21.77 -3.37
CA ASN A 25 5.74 -20.69 -4.17
C ASN A 25 5.54 -19.27 -3.62
N TYR A 26 4.98 -19.09 -2.43
CA TYR A 26 5.01 -17.83 -1.72
C TYR A 26 6.38 -17.64 -1.04
N HIS A 27 6.58 -16.44 -0.48
CA HIS A 27 7.79 -16.07 0.25
C HIS A 27 7.43 -15.75 1.69
N GLU A 28 8.23 -16.25 2.61
CA GLU A 28 8.20 -15.85 3.99
C GLU A 28 8.83 -14.46 4.11
N LEU A 29 8.11 -13.55 4.74
CA LEU A 29 8.46 -12.14 4.87
C LEU A 29 8.62 -11.76 6.34
N ASP A 30 9.44 -10.74 6.57
CA ASP A 30 9.48 -9.93 7.78
C ASP A 30 9.46 -8.47 7.35
N THR A 31 8.41 -7.74 7.71
CA THR A 31 8.23 -6.35 7.30
C THR A 31 7.55 -5.53 8.39
N ARG A 32 7.81 -4.21 8.39
CA ARG A 32 7.09 -3.27 9.24
C ARG A 32 6.30 -2.30 8.39
N PHE A 33 4.99 -2.33 8.56
CA PHE A 33 4.05 -1.41 7.93
C PHE A 33 3.84 -0.17 8.80
N GLN A 34 3.89 1.00 8.15
CA GLN A 34 3.57 2.29 8.73
C GLN A 34 2.51 2.99 7.88
N LEU A 35 1.37 3.31 8.47
CA LEU A 35 0.34 4.16 7.85
C LEU A 35 0.85 5.59 7.75
N ILE A 36 0.53 6.26 6.63
CA ILE A 36 0.90 7.65 6.36
C ILE A 36 -0.30 8.45 5.83
N ASP A 37 -0.26 9.78 6.01
CA ASP A 37 -1.35 10.71 5.68
C ASP A 37 -1.44 11.11 4.19
N ILE A 38 -1.06 10.20 3.30
CA ILE A 38 -1.36 10.29 1.87
C ILE A 38 -2.61 9.45 1.63
N TYR A 39 -3.66 10.04 1.04
CA TYR A 39 -4.96 9.39 0.93
C TYR A 39 -5.49 9.37 -0.49
N ASP A 40 -6.15 8.28 -0.86
CA ASP A 40 -7.18 8.30 -1.88
C ASP A 40 -8.50 8.71 -1.24
N ASP A 41 -9.31 9.51 -1.95
CA ASP A 41 -10.65 9.88 -1.50
C ASP A 41 -11.67 8.97 -2.19
N LEU A 42 -12.43 8.22 -1.40
CA LEU A 42 -13.53 7.38 -1.88
C LEU A 42 -14.86 7.94 -1.45
N SER A 43 -15.85 7.86 -2.34
CA SER A 43 -17.22 8.21 -2.01
C SER A 43 -18.16 7.08 -2.38
N PHE A 44 -19.13 6.81 -1.52
CA PHE A 44 -20.09 5.72 -1.62
C PHE A 44 -21.50 6.28 -1.62
N LEU A 45 -22.30 5.85 -2.58
CA LEU A 45 -23.72 6.19 -2.69
C LEU A 45 -24.54 4.91 -2.95
N SER A 46 -25.31 4.46 -1.95
CA SER A 46 -26.21 3.32 -2.12
C SER A 46 -27.29 3.65 -3.16
N THR A 47 -27.61 2.69 -4.03
CA THR A 47 -28.61 2.83 -5.09
C THR A 47 -29.77 1.86 -4.89
N LYS A 48 -30.93 2.17 -5.51
CA LYS A 48 -32.09 1.25 -5.48
C LYS A 48 -31.93 0.07 -6.43
N SER A 49 -31.10 0.20 -7.45
CA SER A 49 -30.75 -0.89 -8.37
C SER A 49 -29.73 -1.82 -7.70
N ARG A 50 -29.60 -3.05 -8.21
CA ARG A 50 -28.52 -3.96 -7.78
C ARG A 50 -27.19 -3.74 -8.50
N ASN A 51 -27.08 -2.70 -9.31
CA ASN A 51 -25.87 -2.43 -10.08
C ASN A 51 -24.75 -1.91 -9.19
N ILE A 52 -23.54 -2.32 -9.49
CA ILE A 52 -22.30 -1.78 -8.94
C ILE A 52 -21.65 -0.96 -10.04
N SER A 53 -21.34 0.31 -9.73
CA SER A 53 -20.58 1.20 -10.61
C SER A 53 -19.39 1.78 -9.86
N VAL A 54 -18.22 1.75 -10.49
CA VAL A 54 -16.98 2.29 -9.92
C VAL A 54 -16.33 3.23 -10.93
N LYS A 55 -16.23 4.50 -10.58
CA LYS A 55 -15.51 5.51 -11.35
C LYS A 55 -14.19 5.82 -10.68
N CYS A 56 -13.11 5.86 -11.45
CA CYS A 56 -11.77 6.15 -10.97
C CYS A 56 -11.18 7.33 -11.73
N SER A 57 -10.54 8.28 -11.02
CA SER A 57 -9.86 9.41 -11.65
C SER A 57 -8.62 8.98 -12.44
N ASP A 58 -8.03 7.81 -12.15
CA ASP A 58 -6.97 7.20 -12.95
C ASP A 58 -7.61 6.41 -14.10
N SER A 59 -7.61 7.01 -15.29
CA SER A 59 -8.22 6.43 -16.50
C SER A 59 -7.50 5.18 -17.03
N SER A 60 -6.29 4.89 -16.55
CA SER A 60 -5.56 3.67 -16.90
C SER A 60 -6.20 2.42 -16.26
N ILE A 61 -6.97 2.60 -15.18
CA ILE A 61 -7.64 1.53 -14.46
C ILE A 61 -9.07 1.38 -14.97
N LYS A 62 -9.31 0.35 -15.78
CA LYS A 62 -10.66 0.04 -16.26
C LYS A 62 -11.55 -0.43 -15.10
N GLU A 63 -12.83 -0.08 -15.13
CA GLU A 63 -13.78 -0.40 -14.04
C GLU A 63 -13.73 -1.87 -13.61
N LYS A 64 -13.85 -2.81 -14.56
CA LYS A 64 -13.86 -4.25 -14.26
C LYS A 64 -12.53 -4.82 -13.77
N ASP A 65 -11.42 -4.11 -14.06
CA ASP A 65 -10.09 -4.48 -13.60
C ASP A 65 -9.78 -3.85 -12.23
N ASN A 66 -10.55 -2.85 -11.81
CA ASN A 66 -10.38 -2.15 -10.56
C ASN A 66 -10.64 -3.10 -9.37
N ILE A 67 -9.71 -3.12 -8.42
CA ILE A 67 -9.83 -3.95 -7.22
C ILE A 67 -11.06 -3.58 -6.38
N VAL A 68 -11.46 -2.30 -6.35
CA VAL A 68 -12.67 -1.83 -5.67
C VAL A 68 -13.92 -2.44 -6.28
N TYR A 69 -14.02 -2.48 -7.61
CA TYR A 69 -15.13 -3.11 -8.31
C TYR A 69 -15.21 -4.61 -7.98
N LYS A 70 -14.08 -5.33 -8.07
CA LYS A 70 -14.00 -6.76 -7.74
C LYS A 70 -14.39 -7.03 -6.29
N THR A 71 -13.94 -6.17 -5.38
CA THR A 71 -14.28 -6.25 -3.96
C THR A 71 -15.77 -6.03 -3.73
N ALA A 72 -16.36 -5.04 -4.38
CA ALA A 72 -17.79 -4.75 -4.26
C ALA A 72 -18.67 -5.89 -4.81
N ILE A 73 -18.30 -6.51 -5.94
CA ILE A 73 -18.95 -7.71 -6.46
C ILE A 73 -18.85 -8.86 -5.46
N LEU A 74 -17.67 -9.14 -4.92
CA LEU A 74 -17.46 -10.19 -3.92
C LEU A 74 -18.33 -9.97 -2.68
N MET A 75 -18.40 -8.74 -2.17
CA MET A 75 -19.24 -8.39 -1.02
C MET A 75 -20.73 -8.58 -1.33
N GLN A 76 -21.17 -8.21 -2.55
CA GLN A 76 -22.55 -8.38 -3.00
C GLN A 76 -22.96 -9.86 -3.08
N GLU A 77 -22.05 -10.73 -3.56
CA GLU A 77 -22.29 -12.18 -3.64
C GLU A 77 -22.41 -12.83 -2.25
N ILE A 78 -21.62 -12.39 -1.27
CA ILE A 78 -21.61 -12.97 0.09
C ILE A 78 -22.95 -12.77 0.81
N ASN A 79 -23.60 -11.62 0.66
CA ASN A 79 -24.76 -11.28 1.47
C ASN A 79 -25.94 -10.75 0.64
N ASN A 80 -26.02 -11.07 -0.63
CA ASN A 80 -27.11 -10.59 -1.49
C ASN A 80 -27.30 -9.05 -1.41
N GLY A 81 -26.17 -8.32 -1.34
CA GLY A 81 -26.09 -6.88 -1.11
C GLY A 81 -26.85 -6.02 -2.13
N GLY A 82 -27.03 -4.76 -1.81
CA GLY A 82 -27.64 -3.75 -2.65
C GLY A 82 -26.75 -3.29 -3.80
N GLY A 83 -27.20 -2.26 -4.54
CA GLY A 83 -26.37 -1.56 -5.50
C GLY A 83 -25.60 -0.41 -4.86
N ILE A 84 -24.49 -0.05 -5.50
CA ILE A 84 -23.61 1.01 -5.01
C ILE A 84 -22.93 1.74 -6.18
N ASP A 85 -22.85 3.06 -6.08
CA ASP A 85 -21.97 3.89 -6.90
C ASP A 85 -20.77 4.31 -6.05
N ILE A 86 -19.57 4.06 -6.56
CA ILE A 86 -18.32 4.38 -5.89
C ILE A 86 -17.49 5.29 -6.81
N ASP A 87 -17.13 6.49 -6.34
CA ASP A 87 -16.16 7.35 -7.03
C ASP A 87 -14.84 7.34 -6.27
N ILE A 88 -13.73 7.17 -6.99
CA ILE A 88 -12.38 7.12 -6.46
C ILE A 88 -11.58 8.28 -7.04
N LYS A 89 -11.08 9.17 -6.18
CA LYS A 89 -10.08 10.18 -6.54
C LYS A 89 -8.72 9.67 -6.11
N LYS A 90 -7.93 9.17 -7.07
CA LYS A 90 -6.59 8.63 -6.82
C LYS A 90 -5.57 9.74 -6.59
N VAL A 91 -4.84 9.60 -5.51
CA VAL A 91 -3.65 10.40 -5.14
C VAL A 91 -2.46 9.47 -4.92
N ILE A 92 -2.69 8.30 -4.31
CA ILE A 92 -1.66 7.28 -4.06
C ILE A 92 -1.27 6.66 -5.40
N PRO A 93 0.02 6.72 -5.80
CA PRO A 93 0.50 6.15 -7.05
C PRO A 93 0.19 4.66 -7.17
N SER A 94 -0.37 4.26 -8.31
CA SER A 94 -0.64 2.84 -8.61
C SER A 94 0.66 2.09 -8.89
N GLY A 95 0.83 0.89 -8.29
CA GLY A 95 2.02 0.06 -8.51
C GLY A 95 3.32 0.61 -7.94
N ALA A 96 3.24 1.51 -6.94
CA ALA A 96 4.40 2.15 -6.31
C ALA A 96 4.80 1.56 -4.94
N GLY A 97 4.20 0.45 -4.50
CA GLY A 97 4.52 -0.16 -3.21
C GLY A 97 3.91 0.55 -1.99
N LEU A 98 2.98 1.50 -2.20
CA LEU A 98 2.31 2.29 -1.16
C LEU A 98 0.98 1.71 -0.69
N GLY A 99 0.52 0.61 -1.26
CA GLY A 99 -0.68 -0.12 -0.84
C GLY A 99 -2.01 0.54 -1.20
N GLY A 100 -2.06 1.56 -2.09
CA GLY A 100 -3.27 2.32 -2.38
C GLY A 100 -4.46 1.45 -2.80
N GLY A 101 -4.29 0.51 -3.75
CA GLY A 101 -5.37 -0.38 -4.16
C GLY A 101 -5.88 -1.28 -3.02
N SER A 102 -4.98 -1.79 -2.17
CA SER A 102 -5.36 -2.61 -1.00
C SER A 102 -6.09 -1.79 0.06
N SER A 103 -5.70 -0.53 0.24
CA SER A 103 -6.38 0.42 1.11
C SER A 103 -7.80 0.73 0.60
N ASP A 104 -7.95 0.98 -0.71
CA ASP A 104 -9.25 1.22 -1.35
C ASP A 104 -10.16 0.00 -1.22
N ALA A 105 -9.62 -1.21 -1.37
CA ALA A 105 -10.36 -2.45 -1.19
C ALA A 105 -10.80 -2.64 0.27
N ALA A 106 -9.93 -2.40 1.26
CA ALA A 106 -10.26 -2.43 2.67
C ALA A 106 -11.37 -1.44 3.01
N SER A 107 -11.25 -0.20 2.52
CA SER A 107 -12.27 0.83 2.64
C SER A 107 -13.61 0.36 2.08
N THR A 108 -13.58 -0.34 0.95
CA THR A 108 -14.79 -0.86 0.31
C THR A 108 -15.43 -1.95 1.17
N ILE A 109 -14.66 -2.90 1.72
CA ILE A 109 -15.18 -3.95 2.60
C ILE A 109 -15.87 -3.32 3.82
N ILE A 110 -15.20 -2.40 4.51
CA ILE A 110 -15.71 -1.74 5.71
C ILE A 110 -16.99 -0.97 5.39
N MET A 111 -16.99 -0.18 4.32
CA MET A 111 -18.14 0.65 3.97
C MET A 111 -19.34 -0.16 3.49
N LEU A 112 -19.13 -1.22 2.71
CA LEU A 112 -20.23 -2.08 2.26
C LEU A 112 -20.79 -2.92 3.40
N ASN A 113 -19.95 -3.38 4.35
CA ASN A 113 -20.43 -4.00 5.58
C ASN A 113 -21.43 -3.10 6.31
N ARG A 114 -21.08 -1.81 6.47
CA ARG A 114 -21.93 -0.82 7.13
C ARG A 114 -23.17 -0.45 6.29
N LEU A 115 -22.99 -0.11 5.00
CA LEU A 115 -24.08 0.40 4.13
C LEU A 115 -25.12 -0.66 3.77
N TRP A 116 -24.71 -1.91 3.68
CA TRP A 116 -25.61 -3.04 3.41
C TRP A 116 -26.04 -3.78 4.68
N GLU A 117 -25.69 -3.24 5.87
CA GLU A 117 -26.02 -3.81 7.19
C GLU A 117 -25.70 -5.30 7.30
N MET A 118 -24.50 -5.67 6.75
CA MET A 118 -24.10 -7.08 6.65
C MET A 118 -23.75 -7.70 8.02
N ASN A 119 -23.42 -6.86 9.00
CA ASN A 119 -23.06 -7.25 10.37
C ASN A 119 -21.89 -8.27 10.43
N LEU A 120 -20.95 -8.15 9.49
CA LEU A 120 -19.74 -8.98 9.48
C LEU A 120 -18.85 -8.61 10.67
N SER A 121 -18.37 -9.63 11.36
CA SER A 121 -17.34 -9.44 12.39
C SER A 121 -16.01 -9.01 11.78
N SER A 122 -15.11 -8.45 12.60
CA SER A 122 -13.74 -8.10 12.16
C SER A 122 -13.02 -9.29 11.53
N GLU A 123 -13.14 -10.50 12.10
CA GLU A 123 -12.51 -11.70 11.54
C GLU A 123 -13.06 -12.07 10.16
N GLN A 124 -14.38 -11.98 9.97
CA GLN A 124 -15.00 -12.21 8.67
C GLN A 124 -14.55 -11.18 7.61
N MET A 125 -14.43 -9.92 7.99
CA MET A 125 -13.89 -8.88 7.09
C MET A 125 -12.41 -9.15 6.74
N LEU A 126 -11.60 -9.61 7.70
CA LEU A 126 -10.21 -10.00 7.46
C LEU A 126 -10.12 -11.19 6.50
N ASP A 127 -10.99 -12.20 6.63
CA ASP A 127 -11.03 -13.35 5.72
C ASP A 127 -11.38 -12.94 4.28
N ILE A 128 -12.35 -12.04 4.13
CA ILE A 128 -12.66 -11.45 2.83
C ILE A 128 -11.44 -10.67 2.30
N GLY A 129 -10.80 -9.88 3.16
CA GLY A 129 -9.59 -9.13 2.82
C GLY A 129 -8.45 -10.00 2.30
N ARG A 130 -8.19 -11.15 2.93
CA ARG A 130 -7.17 -12.13 2.49
C ARG A 130 -7.45 -12.67 1.08
N ARG A 131 -8.72 -12.83 0.70
CA ARG A 131 -9.13 -13.26 -0.65
C ARG A 131 -8.94 -12.19 -1.70
N VAL A 132 -9.00 -10.92 -1.31
CA VAL A 132 -8.85 -9.75 -2.21
C VAL A 132 -7.39 -9.41 -2.45
N GLY A 133 -6.54 -9.41 -1.40
CA GLY A 133 -5.12 -9.11 -1.53
C GLY A 133 -4.37 -9.18 -0.21
N ALA A 134 -3.06 -9.43 -0.30
CA ALA A 134 -2.19 -9.68 0.86
C ALA A 134 -2.13 -8.50 1.85
N ASP A 135 -2.12 -7.26 1.37
CA ASP A 135 -2.05 -6.06 2.22
C ASP A 135 -3.44 -5.60 2.72
N VAL A 136 -4.56 -6.16 2.20
CA VAL A 136 -5.92 -5.71 2.58
C VAL A 136 -6.22 -5.92 4.06
N PRO A 137 -5.85 -7.05 4.70
CA PRO A 137 -6.05 -7.25 6.13
C PRO A 137 -5.36 -6.20 7.00
N PHE A 138 -4.18 -5.73 6.61
CA PHE A 138 -3.47 -4.66 7.32
C PHE A 138 -4.31 -3.37 7.36
N PHE A 139 -4.90 -2.98 6.22
CA PHE A 139 -5.73 -1.77 6.16
C PHE A 139 -7.09 -1.93 6.87
N ILE A 140 -7.66 -3.14 6.90
CA ILE A 140 -8.86 -3.43 7.70
C ILE A 140 -8.56 -3.31 9.20
N ASN A 141 -7.41 -3.84 9.65
CA ASN A 141 -6.97 -3.67 11.05
C ASN A 141 -6.71 -2.20 11.40
N GLY A 142 -6.32 -1.39 10.45
CA GLY A 142 -6.16 0.05 10.60
C GLY A 142 -5.09 0.50 11.59
N LYS A 143 -4.10 -0.35 11.90
CA LYS A 143 -3.02 -0.09 12.86
C LYS A 143 -1.66 -0.42 12.26
N ASN A 144 -0.63 0.30 12.71
CA ASN A 144 0.75 -0.01 12.32
C ASN A 144 1.14 -1.41 12.81
N ALA A 145 1.96 -2.12 12.04
CA ALA A 145 2.21 -3.51 12.33
C ALA A 145 3.58 -4.02 11.89
N HIS A 146 4.12 -4.96 12.64
CA HIS A 146 5.03 -5.97 12.11
C HIS A 146 4.20 -7.06 11.43
N ALA A 147 4.56 -7.46 10.22
CA ALA A 147 3.93 -8.54 9.49
C ALA A 147 4.95 -9.62 9.14
N PHE A 148 4.55 -10.86 9.36
CA PHE A 148 5.35 -12.07 9.18
C PHE A 148 4.62 -13.06 8.28
N GLY A 149 5.23 -14.21 8.03
CA GLY A 149 4.68 -15.24 7.16
C GLY A 149 4.61 -14.73 5.72
N VAL A 150 3.49 -14.88 5.05
CA VAL A 150 3.25 -14.29 3.72
C VAL A 150 2.76 -12.83 3.80
N GLY A 151 2.91 -12.19 4.97
CA GLY A 151 2.38 -10.85 5.29
C GLY A 151 1.04 -10.89 6.03
N ASP A 152 0.59 -12.06 6.45
CA ASP A 152 -0.73 -12.35 7.03
C ASP A 152 -0.71 -12.46 8.56
N ILE A 153 0.45 -12.69 9.17
CA ILE A 153 0.63 -12.68 10.63
C ILE A 153 0.97 -11.27 11.06
N ILE A 154 -0.02 -10.55 11.59
CA ILE A 154 0.09 -9.13 11.91
C ILE A 154 0.19 -8.94 13.42
N LYS A 155 1.25 -8.26 13.89
CA LYS A 155 1.45 -7.83 15.27
C LYS A 155 1.46 -6.32 15.33
N GLU A 156 0.50 -5.72 16.06
CA GLU A 156 0.41 -4.28 16.26
C GLU A 156 1.69 -3.70 16.87
N VAL A 157 2.09 -2.52 16.38
CA VAL A 157 3.23 -1.75 16.89
C VAL A 157 2.91 -0.26 16.91
N ASP A 158 3.66 0.48 17.71
CA ASP A 158 3.54 1.93 17.73
C ASP A 158 4.03 2.56 16.42
N SER A 159 3.49 3.75 16.13
CA SER A 159 3.91 4.55 14.99
C SER A 159 5.39 4.94 15.09
N ASP A 160 6.08 4.94 13.96
CA ASP A 160 7.32 5.68 13.81
C ASP A 160 6.98 7.19 13.78
N MET A 161 7.62 7.97 14.62
CA MET A 161 7.29 9.39 14.80
C MET A 161 7.97 10.32 13.78
N SER A 162 8.75 9.77 12.85
CA SER A 162 9.44 10.54 11.81
C SER A 162 8.45 11.02 10.74
N ASN A 163 8.70 12.19 10.16
CA ASN A 163 8.06 12.60 8.92
C ASN A 163 8.78 11.97 7.71
N TYR A 164 8.10 11.93 6.56
CA TYR A 164 8.60 11.28 5.36
C TYR A 164 8.49 12.20 4.14
N ILE A 165 9.54 12.23 3.31
CA ILE A 165 9.42 12.60 1.91
C ILE A 165 9.31 11.30 1.12
N VAL A 166 8.13 11.06 0.55
CA VAL A 166 7.87 9.93 -0.34
C VAL A 166 8.14 10.35 -1.76
N ILE A 167 9.06 9.67 -2.43
CA ILE A 167 9.54 10.00 -3.78
C ILE A 167 9.01 8.94 -4.74
N ASP A 168 8.28 9.39 -5.75
CA ASP A 168 7.76 8.53 -6.82
C ASP A 168 8.49 8.84 -8.14
N PRO A 169 9.35 7.95 -8.62
CA PRO A 169 10.08 8.14 -9.87
C PRO A 169 9.22 7.98 -11.13
N LEU A 170 7.89 7.81 -10.97
CA LEU A 170 6.92 7.58 -12.04
C LEU A 170 7.21 6.30 -12.84
N ILE A 171 7.70 5.27 -12.17
CA ILE A 171 7.99 3.95 -12.74
C ILE A 171 6.92 2.97 -12.23
N PHE A 172 6.22 2.32 -13.14
CA PHE A 172 5.34 1.22 -12.77
C PHE A 172 6.18 -0.03 -12.44
N ASN A 173 5.97 -0.62 -11.26
CA ASN A 173 6.67 -1.83 -10.85
C ASN A 173 5.69 -2.94 -10.47
N SER A 174 5.87 -4.11 -11.05
CA SER A 174 5.02 -5.28 -10.76
C SER A 174 5.58 -6.06 -9.57
N THR A 175 4.86 -6.11 -8.47
CA THR A 175 5.22 -6.91 -7.29
C THR A 175 5.48 -8.37 -7.67
N LYS A 176 4.65 -8.96 -8.55
CA LYS A 176 4.82 -10.34 -9.03
C LYS A 176 6.14 -10.52 -9.79
N ALA A 177 6.51 -9.56 -10.65
CA ALA A 177 7.77 -9.62 -11.38
C ALA A 177 8.97 -9.51 -10.43
N MET A 178 8.92 -8.64 -9.43
CA MET A 178 9.97 -8.46 -8.44
C MET A 178 10.22 -9.74 -7.61
N PHE A 179 9.15 -10.41 -7.16
CA PHE A 179 9.29 -11.70 -6.46
C PHE A 179 9.85 -12.80 -7.37
N ALA A 180 9.44 -12.85 -8.64
CA ALA A 180 9.96 -13.82 -9.60
C ALA A 180 11.46 -13.62 -9.83
N GLU A 181 11.90 -12.38 -10.01
CA GLU A 181 13.31 -12.03 -10.21
C GLU A 181 14.16 -12.30 -8.97
N TYR A 182 13.64 -11.98 -7.78
CA TYR A 182 14.28 -12.31 -6.51
C TYR A 182 14.53 -13.82 -6.38
N SER A 183 13.55 -14.64 -6.78
CA SER A 183 13.66 -16.11 -6.73
C SER A 183 14.69 -16.67 -7.72
N ILE A 184 14.81 -16.08 -8.92
CA ILE A 184 15.77 -16.50 -9.94
C ILE A 184 17.21 -16.22 -9.48
N ASN A 185 17.43 -15.07 -8.87
CA ASN A 185 18.75 -14.62 -8.41
C ASN A 185 19.22 -15.29 -7.12
N ASN A 186 18.43 -16.22 -6.53
CA ASN A 186 18.75 -16.93 -5.27
C ASN A 186 19.26 -15.98 -4.16
N CYS A 187 18.62 -14.81 -4.01
CA CYS A 187 19.04 -13.78 -3.06
C CYS A 187 18.80 -14.12 -1.57
N TYR A 188 18.57 -15.40 -1.25
CA TYR A 188 18.31 -15.89 0.12
C TYR A 188 19.57 -15.98 1.00
N ASP A 189 20.69 -15.41 0.58
CA ASP A 189 21.94 -15.49 1.32
C ASP A 189 21.89 -14.70 2.62
N SER A 190 21.96 -15.43 3.73
CA SER A 190 21.90 -14.95 5.11
C SER A 190 23.07 -14.02 5.52
N ASN A 191 24.04 -13.81 4.64
CA ASN A 191 25.25 -13.03 4.91
C ASN A 191 25.29 -11.64 4.27
N ASN A 192 24.25 -11.24 3.53
CA ASN A 192 24.15 -9.86 3.06
C ASN A 192 23.72 -8.93 4.21
N ASN A 193 24.62 -8.73 5.18
CA ASN A 193 24.66 -7.65 6.15
C ASN A 193 24.90 -6.29 5.47
N THR A 194 24.33 -6.07 4.30
CA THR A 194 24.27 -4.74 3.73
C THR A 194 23.10 -4.03 4.41
N TYR A 195 23.31 -2.81 4.81
CA TYR A 195 22.39 -1.87 5.47
C TYR A 195 21.09 -1.60 4.68
N GLN A 196 20.71 -2.47 3.77
CA GLN A 196 19.53 -2.33 2.93
C GLN A 196 18.34 -2.93 3.64
N GLN A 197 17.47 -2.07 4.08
CA GLN A 197 16.26 -2.45 4.79
C GLN A 197 15.19 -3.11 3.87
N ASN A 198 15.49 -3.34 2.58
CA ASN A 198 14.53 -3.92 1.62
C ASN A 198 15.22 -4.91 0.67
N SER A 199 14.76 -6.16 0.69
CA SER A 199 15.32 -7.25 -0.13
C SER A 199 15.19 -7.02 -1.64
N PHE A 200 14.26 -6.19 -2.10
CA PHE A 200 14.12 -5.85 -3.51
C PHE A 200 15.05 -4.74 -4.00
N TRP A 201 15.77 -4.08 -3.08
CA TRP A 201 16.48 -2.84 -3.41
C TRP A 201 17.48 -3.00 -4.54
N ASN A 202 18.33 -4.03 -4.50
CA ASN A 202 19.33 -4.27 -5.53
C ASN A 202 18.69 -4.54 -6.90
N ILE A 203 17.68 -5.40 -6.93
CA ILE A 203 16.95 -5.74 -8.16
C ILE A 203 16.31 -4.48 -8.75
N PHE A 204 15.68 -3.67 -7.91
CA PHE A 204 15.04 -2.42 -8.34
C PHE A 204 16.06 -1.42 -8.89
N LEU A 205 17.22 -1.25 -8.25
CA LEU A 205 18.29 -0.37 -8.72
C LEU A 205 18.91 -0.85 -10.04
N ASP A 206 19.10 -2.16 -10.19
CA ASP A 206 19.71 -2.72 -11.41
C ASP A 206 18.79 -2.57 -12.64
N ALA A 207 17.48 -2.68 -12.42
CA ALA A 207 16.48 -2.44 -13.44
C ALA A 207 16.29 -0.96 -13.80
N ASN A 208 16.68 -0.02 -12.91
CA ASN A 208 16.31 1.40 -13.04
C ASN A 208 17.52 2.33 -12.91
N LYS A 209 18.22 2.57 -14.04
CA LYS A 209 19.47 3.35 -14.08
C LYS A 209 19.37 4.75 -13.47
N GLN A 210 18.26 5.47 -13.69
CA GLN A 210 18.07 6.81 -13.14
C GLN A 210 17.97 6.77 -11.60
N VAL A 211 17.20 5.81 -11.07
CA VAL A 211 17.07 5.61 -9.61
C VAL A 211 18.41 5.19 -9.01
N LYS A 212 19.14 4.30 -9.70
CA LYS A 212 20.49 3.85 -9.27
C LYS A 212 21.47 5.01 -9.16
N ASN A 213 21.47 5.94 -10.13
CA ASN A 213 22.32 7.13 -10.09
C ASN A 213 21.93 8.06 -8.93
N PHE A 214 20.64 8.38 -8.80
CA PHE A 214 20.11 9.17 -7.69
C PHE A 214 20.51 8.58 -6.33
N TYR A 215 20.34 7.27 -6.15
CA TYR A 215 20.72 6.56 -4.94
C TYR A 215 22.23 6.71 -4.64
N LYS A 216 23.10 6.42 -5.61
CA LYS A 216 24.57 6.50 -5.45
C LYS A 216 25.05 7.88 -5.05
N GLU A 217 24.44 8.94 -5.62
CA GLU A 217 24.80 10.32 -5.34
C GLU A 217 24.41 10.77 -3.93
N ASN A 218 23.34 10.18 -3.38
CA ASN A 218 22.70 10.69 -2.16
C ASN A 218 22.80 9.77 -0.93
N ILE A 219 23.09 8.46 -1.09
CA ILE A 219 23.06 7.48 0.01
C ILE A 219 24.03 7.80 1.16
N LYS A 220 25.12 8.51 0.88
CA LYS A 220 26.07 8.93 1.92
C LYS A 220 25.54 10.05 2.84
N LYS A 221 24.47 10.74 2.41
CA LYS A 221 23.86 11.88 3.11
C LYS A 221 22.50 11.55 3.70
N TYR A 222 21.75 10.66 3.04
CA TYR A 222 20.38 10.33 3.39
C TYR A 222 20.16 8.83 3.38
N GLU A 223 19.42 8.33 4.36
CA GLU A 223 18.91 6.97 4.34
C GLU A 223 17.71 6.90 3.36
N ILE A 224 17.94 6.38 2.15
CA ILE A 224 16.92 6.25 1.11
C ILE A 224 16.38 4.82 1.16
N CYS A 225 15.11 4.66 1.48
CA CYS A 225 14.45 3.37 1.63
C CYS A 225 13.43 3.14 0.50
N LEU A 226 13.30 1.88 0.04
CA LEU A 226 12.28 1.45 -0.90
C LEU A 226 11.04 0.99 -0.15
N SER A 227 9.84 1.41 -0.55
CA SER A 227 8.59 0.91 0.01
C SER A 227 8.08 -0.30 -0.75
N GLY A 228 7.91 -1.43 -0.06
CA GLY A 228 7.42 -2.66 -0.68
C GLY A 228 8.31 -3.13 -1.83
N SER A 229 7.69 -3.51 -2.93
CA SER A 229 8.40 -3.86 -4.17
C SER A 229 8.84 -2.64 -5.00
N GLY A 230 8.60 -1.41 -4.51
CA GLY A 230 8.82 -0.18 -5.25
C GLY A 230 7.60 0.15 -6.13
N SER A 231 7.67 1.23 -6.89
CA SER A 231 8.80 2.12 -7.20
C SER A 231 9.03 3.24 -6.18
N ALA A 232 8.07 3.53 -5.29
CA ALA A 232 8.22 4.62 -4.35
C ALA A 232 9.37 4.36 -3.36
N MET A 233 10.15 5.39 -3.15
CA MET A 233 11.19 5.49 -2.13
C MET A 233 10.78 6.50 -1.08
N PHE A 234 11.40 6.45 0.08
CA PHE A 234 11.18 7.47 1.10
C PHE A 234 12.46 7.82 1.84
N ILE A 235 12.48 9.04 2.36
CA ILE A 235 13.55 9.57 3.23
C ILE A 235 12.86 10.13 4.47
N LYS A 236 13.36 9.77 5.66
CA LYS A 236 12.90 10.32 6.94
C LYS A 236 13.50 11.71 7.17
N TYR A 237 12.73 12.60 7.81
CA TYR A 237 13.22 13.88 8.28
C TYR A 237 12.53 14.28 9.58
N ASN A 238 13.20 15.12 10.37
CA ASN A 238 12.73 15.55 11.68
C ASN A 238 12.53 17.08 11.79
N CYS A 239 13.05 17.86 10.84
CA CYS A 239 12.91 19.31 10.83
C CYS A 239 12.82 19.88 9.42
N ASP A 240 12.30 21.12 9.30
CA ASP A 240 12.13 21.79 8.01
C ASP A 240 13.44 22.01 7.26
N THR A 241 14.54 22.25 7.96
CA THR A 241 15.87 22.42 7.31
C THR A 241 16.32 21.13 6.62
N GLU A 242 16.07 19.95 7.20
CA GLU A 242 16.34 18.67 6.56
C GLU A 242 15.42 18.46 5.36
N LYS A 243 14.12 18.73 5.53
CA LYS A 243 13.12 18.65 4.47
C LYS A 243 13.55 19.46 3.24
N GLU A 244 13.89 20.74 3.42
CA GLU A 244 14.31 21.61 2.32
C GLU A 244 15.54 21.08 1.57
N LYS A 245 16.51 20.48 2.30
CA LYS A 245 17.69 19.85 1.68
C LYS A 245 17.31 18.62 0.87
N ILE A 246 16.37 17.80 1.36
CA ILE A 246 15.89 16.60 0.66
C ILE A 246 15.14 17.01 -0.61
N LEU A 247 14.25 18.01 -0.54
CA LEU A 247 13.49 18.47 -1.69
C LEU A 247 14.39 18.96 -2.83
N LYS A 248 15.54 19.58 -2.51
CA LYS A 248 16.49 20.10 -3.51
C LYS A 248 17.22 19.03 -4.32
N ILE A 249 17.30 17.80 -3.81
CA ILE A 249 17.98 16.70 -4.52
C ILE A 249 17.04 15.87 -5.40
N ILE A 250 15.70 16.02 -5.25
CA ILE A 250 14.73 15.25 -6.02
C ILE A 250 14.73 15.74 -7.47
N PRO A 251 14.89 14.84 -8.46
CA PRO A 251 14.77 15.21 -9.87
C PRO A 251 13.43 15.86 -10.19
N THR A 252 13.45 16.94 -10.98
CA THR A 252 12.25 17.75 -11.29
C THR A 252 11.17 17.00 -12.08
N ASN A 253 11.54 15.92 -12.75
CA ASN A 253 10.62 15.03 -13.48
C ASN A 253 10.05 13.90 -12.60
N TRP A 254 10.39 13.84 -11.31
CA TRP A 254 9.81 12.92 -10.36
C TRP A 254 8.75 13.61 -9.52
N ARG A 255 7.82 12.83 -8.98
CA ARG A 255 6.81 13.32 -8.05
C ARG A 255 7.26 13.05 -6.62
N PHE A 256 6.85 13.90 -5.69
CA PHE A 256 7.06 13.64 -4.27
C PHE A 256 5.82 14.04 -3.46
N PHE A 257 5.76 13.50 -2.25
CA PHE A 257 4.74 13.83 -1.25
C PHE A 257 5.44 14.06 0.09
N GLU A 258 5.02 15.10 0.81
CA GLU A 258 5.29 15.23 2.22
C GLU A 258 4.28 14.39 2.98
N ALA A 259 4.71 13.52 3.87
CA ALA A 259 3.84 12.63 4.60
C ALA A 259 4.20 12.57 6.08
N LYS A 260 3.15 12.49 6.91
CA LYS A 260 3.25 12.26 8.35
C LYS A 260 2.84 10.85 8.69
N PRO A 261 3.41 10.26 9.75
CA PRO A 261 2.97 8.97 10.25
C PRO A 261 1.57 9.10 10.85
N LEU A 262 0.76 8.08 10.66
CA LEU A 262 -0.52 7.92 11.34
C LEU A 262 -0.38 6.83 12.41
N GLN A 263 -0.91 7.05 13.60
CA GLN A 263 -1.01 6.00 14.62
C GLN A 263 -2.09 5.01 14.25
N TYR A 264 -3.23 5.51 13.74
CA TYR A 264 -4.40 4.74 13.34
C TYR A 264 -4.93 5.19 11.99
N SER A 265 -5.54 4.26 11.28
CA SER A 265 -6.26 4.56 10.05
C SER A 265 -7.56 5.32 10.34
N PRO A 266 -7.91 6.34 9.55
CA PRO A 266 -9.23 6.98 9.64
C PRO A 266 -10.39 6.02 9.36
N LEU A 267 -10.13 4.85 8.76
CA LEU A 267 -11.14 3.83 8.51
C LEU A 267 -11.72 3.23 9.80
N LEU A 268 -11.01 3.31 10.93
CA LEU A 268 -11.48 2.78 12.23
C LEU A 268 -12.72 3.49 12.75
N GLU A 269 -13.04 4.68 12.27
CA GLU A 269 -14.29 5.39 12.60
C GLU A 269 -15.53 4.69 12.03
N PHE A 270 -15.35 3.76 11.09
CA PHE A 270 -16.43 3.08 10.36
C PHE A 270 -16.54 1.57 10.68
N VAL A 271 -15.63 1.03 11.47
CA VAL A 271 -15.58 -0.39 11.87
C VAL A 271 -16.50 -0.65 13.06
#